data_e014cc806bcfd78ff1c10b9aac588056
#
_entry.id   e014cc806bcfd78ff1c10b9aac588056
#
_cell.length_a   1.000
_cell.length_b   1.000
_cell.length_c   1.000
_cell.angle_alpha   90.00
_cell.angle_beta   90.00
_cell.angle_gamma   90.00
#
_symmetry.space_group_name_H-M   'P 1'
#
loop_
_entity.id
_entity.type
_entity.pdbx_description
1 polymer ?
#
loop_
_entity_poly.entity_id
_entity_poly.type
_entity_poly.pdbx_seq_one_letter_code
_entity_poly.pdbx_strand_id
1 'polypeptide(L)'
;MHSYAQTNIQLFNQLHRRGYDSADLNAVVSAYELVIVLMTGRFRASGKTFIAHLVGTASILGSLQVPSPLVAAGLLHAVYLAGDFGDGTPGVSDAKRERVRSVVGEQVEDYVCRYHALPWTDQTIRSVSGGLESMAAIERDVVLMRLANELEEFLDLGILYCGEQRRLGTSASHRCRLMVEIARRLGFPSLSAELARTIDETTSATLPAELLRPHARNSSFLLAPQSCQRLKDSLSSRLATLQERTKSIK
;
A
#
# COMPACT_ATOMS: atom_id res chain seq x y z
N MET A 1 17.82 -6.36 13.63
CA MET A 1 16.39 -6.43 13.25
C MET A 1 15.93 -5.00 13.00
N HIS A 2 15.69 -4.61 11.75
CA HIS A 2 15.09 -3.31 11.47
C HIS A 2 13.62 -3.39 11.86
N SER A 3 13.19 -2.58 12.83
CA SER A 3 11.81 -2.49 13.24
C SER A 3 11.17 -1.32 12.47
N TYR A 4 10.40 -1.62 11.44
CA TYR A 4 9.60 -0.61 10.75
C TYR A 4 8.30 -0.35 11.53
N ALA A 5 7.85 0.90 11.50
CA ALA A 5 6.62 1.31 12.16
C ALA A 5 5.41 0.59 11.55
N GLN A 6 4.48 0.20 12.41
CA GLN A 6 3.18 -0.38 12.02
C GLN A 6 2.02 0.47 12.55
N THR A 7 2.34 1.48 13.36
CA THR A 7 1.37 2.47 13.88
C THR A 7 1.83 3.89 13.58
N ASN A 8 0.90 4.82 13.53
CA ASN A 8 1.20 6.24 13.34
C ASN A 8 2.17 6.80 14.38
N ILE A 9 1.98 6.45 15.67
CA ILE A 9 2.86 6.94 16.74
C ILE A 9 4.30 6.46 16.54
N GLN A 10 4.48 5.20 16.14
CA GLN A 10 5.80 4.67 15.81
C GLN A 10 6.43 5.42 14.63
N LEU A 11 5.65 5.68 13.56
CA LEU A 11 6.11 6.40 12.37
C LEU A 11 6.52 7.84 12.73
N PHE A 12 5.66 8.59 13.41
CA PHE A 12 5.94 9.99 13.75
C PHE A 12 7.16 10.12 14.65
N ASN A 13 7.29 9.25 15.66
CA ASN A 13 8.49 9.21 16.50
C ASN A 13 9.75 8.79 15.73
N GLN A 14 9.64 7.88 14.76
CA GLN A 14 10.75 7.51 13.90
C GLN A 14 11.22 8.70 13.07
N LEU A 15 10.30 9.40 12.39
CA LEU A 15 10.62 10.56 11.56
C LEU A 15 11.22 11.70 12.39
N HIS A 16 10.64 12.01 13.54
CA HIS A 16 11.17 13.01 14.45
C HIS A 16 12.61 12.69 14.87
N ARG A 17 12.89 11.44 15.28
CA ARG A 17 14.26 10.99 15.63
C ARG A 17 15.22 11.00 14.44
N ARG A 18 14.72 10.98 13.22
CA ARG A 18 15.48 11.07 11.96
C ARG A 18 15.74 12.51 11.52
N GLY A 19 15.23 13.51 12.26
CA GLY A 19 15.49 14.92 12.00
C GLY A 19 14.50 15.58 11.02
N TYR A 20 13.36 14.94 10.73
CA TYR A 20 12.27 15.61 10.03
C TYR A 20 11.74 16.76 10.88
N ASP A 21 11.59 17.92 10.31
CA ASP A 21 11.15 19.12 11.03
C ASP A 21 9.62 19.13 11.26
N SER A 22 9.12 20.19 11.91
CA SER A 22 7.69 20.31 12.22
C SER A 22 6.82 20.45 10.97
N ALA A 23 7.32 21.05 9.89
CA ALA A 23 6.57 21.16 8.63
C ALA A 23 6.48 19.80 7.93
N ASP A 24 7.57 19.06 7.90
CA ASP A 24 7.64 17.69 7.40
C ASP A 24 6.67 16.76 8.15
N LEU A 25 6.73 16.82 9.48
CA LEU A 25 5.86 15.99 10.33
C LEU A 25 4.39 16.33 10.13
N ASN A 26 4.02 17.61 10.01
CA ASN A 26 2.65 18.03 9.73
C ASN A 26 2.14 17.51 8.38
N ALA A 27 2.98 17.53 7.34
CA ALA A 27 2.61 16.96 6.03
C ALA A 27 2.31 15.47 6.12
N VAL A 28 3.13 14.71 6.86
CA VAL A 28 2.92 13.27 7.07
C VAL A 28 1.69 13.01 7.95
N VAL A 29 1.43 13.82 8.97
CA VAL A 29 0.21 13.73 9.80
C VAL A 29 -1.04 13.96 8.96
N SER A 30 -1.08 14.99 8.12
CA SER A 30 -2.22 15.25 7.22
C SER A 30 -2.47 14.09 6.26
N ALA A 31 -1.41 13.51 5.70
CA ALA A 31 -1.51 12.32 4.86
C ALA A 31 -2.09 11.12 5.64
N TYR A 32 -1.65 10.91 6.88
CA TYR A 32 -2.17 9.83 7.73
C TYR A 32 -3.65 10.03 8.10
N GLU A 33 -4.08 11.24 8.41
CA GLU A 33 -5.49 11.54 8.67
C GLU A 33 -6.38 11.22 7.46
N LEU A 34 -5.90 11.55 6.25
CA LEU A 34 -6.60 11.17 5.02
C LEU A 34 -6.64 9.65 4.84
N VAL A 35 -5.55 8.95 5.16
CA VAL A 35 -5.51 7.47 5.15
C VAL A 35 -6.57 6.86 6.06
N ILE A 36 -6.71 7.37 7.29
CA ILE A 36 -7.75 6.87 8.22
C ILE A 36 -9.13 6.99 7.58
N VAL A 37 -9.45 8.14 6.98
CA VAL A 37 -10.75 8.37 6.36
C VAL A 37 -11.01 7.42 5.20
N LEU A 38 -10.01 7.21 4.33
CA LEU A 38 -10.18 6.43 3.09
C LEU A 38 -10.00 4.92 3.26
N MET A 39 -9.25 4.47 4.28
CA MET A 39 -8.80 3.07 4.36
C MET A 39 -9.34 2.32 5.59
N THR A 40 -10.15 2.96 6.45
CA THR A 40 -10.73 2.29 7.63
C THR A 40 -11.56 1.06 7.22
N GLY A 41 -11.35 -0.03 7.93
CA GLY A 41 -12.04 -1.32 7.68
C GLY A 41 -11.50 -2.10 6.49
N ARG A 42 -10.46 -1.61 5.80
CA ARG A 42 -9.85 -2.30 4.66
C ARG A 42 -8.68 -3.17 5.08
N PHE A 43 -8.67 -4.38 4.53
CA PHE A 43 -7.69 -5.42 4.85
C PHE A 43 -7.07 -5.96 3.57
N ARG A 44 -5.78 -6.28 3.64
CA ARG A 44 -5.07 -7.05 2.61
C ARG A 44 -5.50 -8.52 2.65
N ALA A 45 -5.18 -9.27 1.60
CA ALA A 45 -5.46 -10.69 1.53
C ALA A 45 -4.89 -11.49 2.72
N SER A 46 -3.72 -11.09 3.22
CA SER A 46 -3.08 -11.66 4.42
C SER A 46 -3.85 -11.44 5.73
N GLY A 47 -4.83 -10.51 5.75
CA GLY A 47 -5.50 -10.06 6.97
C GLY A 47 -4.83 -8.88 7.66
N LYS A 48 -3.69 -8.40 7.16
CA LYS A 48 -3.07 -7.15 7.62
C LYS A 48 -3.96 -5.96 7.23
N THR A 49 -4.14 -4.98 8.11
CA THR A 49 -4.87 -3.77 7.76
C THR A 49 -4.12 -2.96 6.70
N PHE A 50 -4.83 -2.31 5.78
CA PHE A 50 -4.16 -1.41 4.84
C PHE A 50 -3.42 -0.29 5.55
N ILE A 51 -3.98 0.26 6.65
CA ILE A 51 -3.32 1.31 7.42
C ILE A 51 -1.94 0.87 7.92
N ALA A 52 -1.81 -0.33 8.49
CA ALA A 52 -0.52 -0.84 8.95
C ALA A 52 0.48 -1.03 7.79
N HIS A 53 0.01 -1.54 6.63
CA HIS A 53 0.81 -1.67 5.42
C HIS A 53 1.31 -0.31 4.89
N LEU A 54 0.43 0.69 4.83
CA LEU A 54 0.77 2.04 4.37
C LEU A 54 1.78 2.72 5.32
N VAL A 55 1.57 2.56 6.63
CA VAL A 55 2.52 3.02 7.66
C VAL A 55 3.88 2.32 7.50
N GLY A 56 3.89 1.01 7.27
CA GLY A 56 5.11 0.25 7.03
C GLY A 56 5.88 0.77 5.82
N THR A 57 5.20 1.00 4.70
CA THR A 57 5.81 1.56 3.48
C THR A 57 6.39 2.96 3.74
N ALA A 58 5.65 3.84 4.41
CA ALA A 58 6.13 5.18 4.78
C ALA A 58 7.32 5.11 5.75
N SER A 59 7.31 4.16 6.69
CA SER A 59 8.41 3.92 7.62
C SER A 59 9.70 3.49 6.91
N ILE A 60 9.59 2.64 5.90
CA ILE A 60 10.71 2.25 5.05
C ILE A 60 11.28 3.49 4.35
N LEU A 61 10.44 4.28 3.68
CA LEU A 61 10.84 5.53 3.02
C LEU A 61 11.50 6.51 4.01
N GLY A 62 10.89 6.72 5.17
CA GLY A 62 11.47 7.56 6.23
C GLY A 62 12.81 7.04 6.76
N SER A 63 13.03 5.71 6.75
CA SER A 63 14.32 5.13 7.12
C SER A 63 15.43 5.43 6.11
N LEU A 64 15.07 5.66 4.86
CA LEU A 64 15.96 6.06 3.78
C LEU A 64 16.22 7.57 3.74
N GLN A 65 15.63 8.34 4.66
CA GLN A 65 15.75 9.80 4.77
C GLN A 65 15.38 10.54 3.47
N VAL A 66 14.37 10.05 2.75
CA VAL A 66 13.82 10.74 1.58
C VAL A 66 12.98 11.97 2.00
N PRO A 67 12.74 12.94 1.11
CA PRO A 67 11.90 14.10 1.42
C PRO A 67 10.50 13.72 1.92
N SER A 68 9.95 14.50 2.86
CA SER A 68 8.63 14.24 3.47
C SER A 68 7.48 14.09 2.49
N PRO A 69 7.42 14.80 1.33
CA PRO A 69 6.39 14.54 0.33
C PRO A 69 6.39 13.09 -0.20
N LEU A 70 7.56 12.47 -0.34
CA LEU A 70 7.65 11.08 -0.78
C LEU A 70 7.24 10.10 0.34
N VAL A 71 7.53 10.42 1.61
CA VAL A 71 7.05 9.66 2.77
C VAL A 71 5.52 9.73 2.87
N ALA A 72 4.94 10.94 2.71
CA ALA A 72 3.50 11.16 2.70
C ALA A 72 2.82 10.43 1.53
N ALA A 73 3.42 10.45 0.34
CA ALA A 73 2.94 9.68 -0.80
C ALA A 73 2.99 8.16 -0.54
N GLY A 74 3.99 7.69 0.20
CA GLY A 74 4.08 6.29 0.67
C GLY A 74 2.90 5.88 1.55
N LEU A 75 2.39 6.77 2.40
CA LEU A 75 1.14 6.56 3.15
C LEU A 75 -0.09 6.45 2.24
N LEU A 76 -0.09 7.14 1.11
CA LEU A 76 -1.26 7.27 0.25
C LEU A 76 -1.20 6.38 -1.00
N HIS A 77 -0.15 5.61 -1.22
CA HIS A 77 0.11 4.93 -2.49
C HIS A 77 -1.03 4.00 -2.97
N ALA A 78 -1.82 3.46 -2.07
CA ALA A 78 -2.90 2.53 -2.42
C ALA A 78 -4.30 3.17 -2.40
N VAL A 79 -4.46 4.49 -2.14
CA VAL A 79 -5.79 5.09 -1.97
C VAL A 79 -6.63 5.04 -3.24
N TYR A 80 -6.05 5.19 -4.43
CA TYR A 80 -6.79 5.07 -5.69
C TYR A 80 -7.17 3.63 -6.02
N LEU A 81 -6.40 2.65 -5.53
CA LEU A 81 -6.72 1.23 -5.74
C LEU A 81 -7.78 0.73 -4.77
N ALA A 82 -7.69 1.09 -3.50
CA ALA A 82 -8.44 0.47 -2.43
C ALA A 82 -9.18 1.46 -1.51
N GLY A 83 -8.99 2.77 -1.65
CA GLY A 83 -9.61 3.78 -0.80
C GLY A 83 -11.13 3.91 -1.04
N ASP A 84 -11.86 4.25 -0.01
CA ASP A 84 -13.28 4.56 -0.09
C ASP A 84 -13.49 6.06 -0.23
N PHE A 85 -13.75 6.50 -1.46
CA PHE A 85 -14.06 7.90 -1.76
C PHE A 85 -15.54 8.21 -1.65
N GLY A 86 -16.40 7.21 -1.35
CA GLY A 86 -17.86 7.38 -1.26
C GLY A 86 -18.58 7.20 -2.61
N ASP A 87 -17.87 7.01 -3.70
CA ASP A 87 -18.42 6.83 -5.05
C ASP A 87 -18.57 5.35 -5.46
N GLY A 88 -18.06 4.43 -4.62
CA GLY A 88 -18.13 2.98 -4.85
C GLY A 88 -17.25 2.48 -6.01
N THR A 89 -16.44 3.33 -6.64
CA THR A 89 -15.61 2.97 -7.79
C THR A 89 -14.12 2.99 -7.46
N PRO A 90 -13.33 1.96 -7.86
CA PRO A 90 -11.87 2.03 -7.80
C PRO A 90 -11.30 2.92 -8.92
N GLY A 91 -10.02 3.28 -8.79
CA GLY A 91 -9.30 4.03 -9.81
C GLY A 91 -9.25 5.53 -9.59
N VAL A 92 -8.59 6.22 -10.52
CA VAL A 92 -8.36 7.66 -10.49
C VAL A 92 -9.51 8.40 -11.19
N SER A 93 -9.92 9.53 -10.62
CA SER A 93 -10.77 10.53 -11.28
C SER A 93 -10.34 11.93 -10.84
N ASP A 94 -10.71 12.96 -11.59
CA ASP A 94 -10.35 14.34 -11.25
C ASP A 94 -10.87 14.75 -9.86
N ALA A 95 -12.09 14.33 -9.53
CA ALA A 95 -12.67 14.58 -8.20
C ALA A 95 -11.88 13.93 -7.07
N LYS A 96 -11.41 12.69 -7.26
CA LYS A 96 -10.57 12.00 -6.28
C LYS A 96 -9.20 12.66 -6.17
N ARG A 97 -8.59 13.01 -7.29
CA ARG A 97 -7.31 13.73 -7.33
C ARG A 97 -7.42 15.05 -6.58
N GLU A 98 -8.47 15.83 -6.85
CA GLU A 98 -8.70 17.11 -6.19
C GLU A 98 -8.89 16.94 -4.67
N ARG A 99 -9.63 15.91 -4.25
CA ARG A 99 -9.80 15.60 -2.81
C ARG A 99 -8.47 15.25 -2.14
N VAL A 100 -7.60 14.48 -2.79
CA VAL A 100 -6.27 14.17 -2.25
C VAL A 100 -5.41 15.43 -2.24
N ARG A 101 -5.36 16.16 -3.36
CA ARG A 101 -4.56 17.38 -3.53
C ARG A 101 -4.92 18.46 -2.51
N SER A 102 -6.20 18.65 -2.22
CA SER A 102 -6.66 19.65 -1.25
C SER A 102 -6.17 19.39 0.19
N VAL A 103 -5.81 18.14 0.51
CA VAL A 103 -5.30 17.77 1.84
C VAL A 103 -3.78 17.75 1.91
N VAL A 104 -3.12 17.17 0.89
CA VAL A 104 -1.67 16.88 0.95
C VAL A 104 -0.84 17.66 -0.08
N GLY A 105 -1.47 18.49 -0.89
CA GLY A 105 -0.82 19.29 -1.93
C GLY A 105 -0.55 18.53 -3.23
N GLU A 106 -0.18 19.31 -4.25
CA GLU A 106 -0.04 18.82 -5.63
C GLU A 106 1.09 17.81 -5.79
N GLN A 107 2.25 18.08 -5.15
CA GLN A 107 3.42 17.23 -5.27
C GLN A 107 3.18 15.82 -4.74
N VAL A 108 2.55 15.69 -3.56
CA VAL A 108 2.24 14.39 -2.97
C VAL A 108 1.21 13.65 -3.82
N GLU A 109 0.18 14.35 -4.30
CA GLU A 109 -0.84 13.75 -5.16
C GLU A 109 -0.24 13.26 -6.48
N ASP A 110 0.68 14.00 -7.10
CA ASP A 110 1.33 13.58 -8.35
C ASP A 110 2.14 12.28 -8.17
N TYR A 111 2.87 12.14 -7.06
CA TYR A 111 3.51 10.86 -6.70
C TYR A 111 2.50 9.71 -6.62
N VAL A 112 1.39 9.91 -5.91
CA VAL A 112 0.36 8.87 -5.73
C VAL A 112 -0.31 8.50 -7.06
N CYS A 113 -0.61 9.48 -7.90
CA CYS A 113 -1.19 9.29 -9.23
C CYS A 113 -0.24 8.50 -10.14
N ARG A 114 1.03 8.89 -10.21
CA ARG A 114 2.07 8.17 -10.97
C ARG A 114 2.31 6.77 -10.44
N TYR A 115 2.30 6.58 -9.13
CA TYR A 115 2.39 5.26 -8.53
C TYR A 115 1.24 4.36 -8.99
N HIS A 116 0.01 4.86 -8.99
CA HIS A 116 -1.16 4.12 -9.46
C HIS A 116 -1.05 3.77 -10.95
N ALA A 117 -0.54 4.70 -11.77
CA ALA A 117 -0.36 4.53 -13.21
C ALA A 117 0.80 3.59 -13.60
N LEU A 118 1.72 3.27 -12.67
CA LEU A 118 2.86 2.38 -12.92
C LEU A 118 2.49 0.93 -12.51
N PRO A 119 2.07 0.07 -13.45
CA PRO A 119 1.84 -1.35 -13.13
C PRO A 119 3.18 -1.99 -12.74
N TRP A 120 3.17 -2.88 -11.73
CA TRP A 120 4.40 -3.52 -11.25
C TRP A 120 4.47 -4.98 -11.71
N THR A 121 4.58 -5.16 -13.03
CA THR A 121 4.69 -6.45 -13.71
C THR A 121 6.16 -6.80 -14.00
N ASP A 122 6.44 -8.07 -14.31
CA ASP A 122 7.78 -8.50 -14.72
C ASP A 122 8.30 -7.74 -15.94
N GLN A 123 7.41 -7.38 -16.88
CA GLN A 123 7.77 -6.58 -18.05
C GLN A 123 8.15 -5.16 -17.64
N THR A 124 7.35 -4.53 -16.78
CA THR A 124 7.61 -3.15 -16.31
C THR A 124 8.91 -3.08 -15.52
N ILE A 125 9.15 -4.07 -14.64
CA ILE A 125 10.40 -4.12 -13.85
C ILE A 125 11.62 -4.25 -14.75
N ARG A 126 11.56 -5.07 -15.80
CA ARG A 126 12.64 -5.16 -16.81
C ARG A 126 12.83 -3.83 -17.55
N SER A 127 11.74 -3.18 -17.97
CA SER A 127 11.81 -1.87 -18.65
C SER A 127 12.41 -0.80 -17.73
N VAL A 128 11.99 -0.74 -16.47
CA VAL A 128 12.55 0.16 -15.44
C VAL A 128 14.04 -0.13 -15.26
N SER A 129 14.44 -1.39 -15.11
CA SER A 129 15.85 -1.76 -14.97
C SER A 129 16.68 -1.35 -16.18
N GLY A 130 16.16 -1.48 -17.39
CA GLY A 130 16.86 -1.10 -18.63
C GLY A 130 16.96 0.40 -18.86
N GLY A 131 15.98 1.18 -18.38
CA GLY A 131 15.89 2.62 -18.62
C GLY A 131 16.16 3.52 -17.41
N LEU A 132 16.61 2.97 -16.28
CA LEU A 132 16.66 3.66 -14.98
C LEU A 132 17.45 4.98 -15.01
N GLU A 133 18.57 5.03 -15.71
CA GLU A 133 19.44 6.21 -15.78
C GLU A 133 18.81 7.35 -16.61
N SER A 134 17.93 7.03 -17.55
CA SER A 134 17.23 8.01 -18.40
C SER A 134 15.90 8.47 -17.80
N MET A 135 15.44 7.87 -16.70
CA MET A 135 14.20 8.26 -16.04
C MET A 135 14.33 9.63 -15.38
N ALA A 136 13.25 10.42 -15.42
CA ALA A 136 13.15 11.65 -14.66
C ALA A 136 13.22 11.40 -13.15
N ALA A 137 13.65 12.39 -12.36
CA ALA A 137 13.80 12.25 -10.92
C ALA A 137 12.51 11.76 -10.24
N ILE A 138 11.37 12.35 -10.60
CA ILE A 138 10.06 11.97 -10.05
C ILE A 138 9.67 10.51 -10.37
N GLU A 139 10.04 10.01 -11.53
CA GLU A 139 9.79 8.61 -11.90
C GLU A 139 10.66 7.66 -11.09
N ARG A 140 11.92 8.02 -10.83
CA ARG A 140 12.82 7.26 -9.95
C ARG A 140 12.31 7.23 -8.51
N ASP A 141 11.72 8.33 -8.03
CA ASP A 141 11.08 8.39 -6.70
C ASP A 141 9.86 7.46 -6.65
N VAL A 142 9.04 7.40 -7.69
CA VAL A 142 7.92 6.46 -7.79
C VAL A 142 8.40 5.00 -7.81
N VAL A 143 9.49 4.72 -8.50
CA VAL A 143 10.13 3.38 -8.46
C VAL A 143 10.62 3.06 -7.05
N LEU A 144 11.22 4.02 -6.34
CA LEU A 144 11.62 3.85 -4.95
C LEU A 144 10.43 3.53 -4.03
N MET A 145 9.29 4.22 -4.21
CA MET A 145 8.05 3.89 -3.49
C MET A 145 7.60 2.45 -3.78
N ARG A 146 7.68 2.00 -5.06
CA ARG A 146 7.37 0.60 -5.40
C ARG A 146 8.26 -0.38 -4.66
N LEU A 147 9.55 -0.13 -4.60
CA LEU A 147 10.50 -0.99 -3.90
C LEU A 147 10.27 -1.00 -2.39
N ALA A 148 9.91 0.15 -1.79
CA ALA A 148 9.53 0.23 -0.38
C ALA A 148 8.25 -0.57 -0.10
N ASN A 149 7.24 -0.49 -0.98
CA ASN A 149 6.04 -1.31 -0.89
C ASN A 149 6.35 -2.81 -1.03
N GLU A 150 7.21 -3.21 -1.99
CA GLU A 150 7.60 -4.62 -2.15
C GLU A 150 8.34 -5.12 -0.90
N LEU A 151 9.26 -4.33 -0.34
CA LEU A 151 9.92 -4.71 0.92
C LEU A 151 8.89 -4.93 2.04
N GLU A 152 7.92 -4.04 2.18
CA GLU A 152 6.87 -4.17 3.20
C GLU A 152 6.01 -5.44 3.01
N GLU A 153 5.79 -5.86 1.77
CA GLU A 153 5.08 -7.12 1.47
C GLU A 153 5.88 -8.38 1.82
N PHE A 154 7.21 -8.34 1.67
CA PHE A 154 8.09 -9.44 2.06
C PHE A 154 8.33 -9.51 3.57
N LEU A 155 8.25 -8.38 4.28
CA LEU A 155 8.35 -8.37 5.73
C LEU A 155 7.26 -9.23 6.36
N ASP A 156 7.57 -9.85 7.49
CA ASP A 156 6.66 -10.73 8.23
C ASP A 156 6.14 -11.94 7.40
N LEU A 157 6.81 -12.28 6.31
CA LEU A 157 6.43 -13.37 5.40
C LEU A 157 5.02 -13.19 4.80
N GLY A 158 4.54 -11.93 4.69
CA GLY A 158 3.17 -11.60 4.32
C GLY A 158 2.68 -12.25 3.02
N ILE A 159 3.57 -12.41 2.04
CA ILE A 159 3.28 -13.08 0.76
C ILE A 159 2.88 -14.55 0.94
N LEU A 160 3.45 -15.25 1.91
CA LEU A 160 3.14 -16.66 2.16
C LEU A 160 1.72 -16.85 2.72
N TYR A 161 1.25 -15.89 3.53
CA TYR A 161 -0.11 -15.90 4.09
C TYR A 161 -1.21 -15.60 3.08
N CYS A 162 -0.87 -15.02 1.93
CA CYS A 162 -1.82 -14.71 0.85
C CYS A 162 -2.04 -15.89 -0.11
N GLY A 163 -1.35 -17.01 0.05
CA GLY A 163 -1.37 -18.10 -0.93
C GLY A 163 -0.70 -17.73 -2.26
N GLU A 164 -0.01 -16.60 -2.32
CA GLU A 164 0.66 -16.08 -3.52
C GLU A 164 2.05 -16.71 -3.74
N GLN A 165 2.26 -17.95 -3.30
CA GLN A 165 3.52 -18.68 -3.52
C GLN A 165 3.93 -18.74 -5.00
N ARG A 166 2.98 -18.56 -5.93
CA ARG A 166 3.29 -18.40 -7.36
C ARG A 166 4.14 -17.17 -7.66
N ARG A 167 4.08 -16.14 -6.82
CA ARG A 167 4.97 -14.96 -6.90
C ARG A 167 6.42 -15.29 -6.53
N LEU A 168 6.68 -16.49 -5.98
CA LEU A 168 8.00 -16.98 -5.56
C LEU A 168 8.58 -18.04 -6.50
N GLY A 169 7.93 -18.38 -7.63
CA GLY A 169 8.42 -19.35 -8.62
C GLY A 169 9.64 -18.85 -9.40
N THR A 170 10.15 -19.67 -10.33
CA THR A 170 11.40 -19.40 -11.09
C THR A 170 11.44 -18.05 -11.80
N SER A 171 10.32 -17.58 -12.34
CA SER A 171 10.16 -16.21 -12.90
C SER A 171 10.33 -15.14 -11.83
N ALA A 172 9.86 -15.42 -10.60
CA ALA A 172 9.97 -14.51 -9.47
C ALA A 172 11.43 -14.30 -9.03
N SER A 173 12.28 -15.31 -9.11
CA SER A 173 13.71 -15.19 -8.78
C SER A 173 14.44 -14.15 -9.65
N HIS A 174 14.05 -14.02 -10.92
CA HIS A 174 14.59 -12.97 -11.79
C HIS A 174 14.03 -11.59 -11.44
N ARG A 175 12.71 -11.48 -11.21
CA ARG A 175 12.05 -10.25 -10.75
C ARG A 175 12.67 -9.73 -9.46
N CYS A 176 12.84 -10.61 -8.46
CA CYS A 176 13.43 -10.26 -7.17
C CYS A 176 14.87 -9.73 -7.32
N ARG A 177 15.69 -10.38 -8.14
CA ARG A 177 17.06 -9.89 -8.42
C ARG A 177 17.06 -8.52 -9.08
N LEU A 178 16.14 -8.26 -10.01
CA LEU A 178 16.03 -6.94 -10.63
C LEU A 178 15.61 -5.86 -9.62
N MET A 179 14.67 -6.13 -8.71
CA MET A 179 14.28 -5.19 -7.67
C MET A 179 15.46 -4.83 -6.75
N VAL A 180 16.24 -5.82 -6.32
CA VAL A 180 17.46 -5.62 -5.53
C VAL A 180 18.47 -4.75 -6.28
N GLU A 181 18.69 -5.03 -7.57
CA GLU A 181 19.62 -4.26 -8.41
C GLU A 181 19.12 -2.84 -8.66
N ILE A 182 17.82 -2.63 -8.92
CA ILE A 182 17.22 -1.30 -9.09
C ILE A 182 17.42 -0.47 -7.81
N ALA A 183 17.17 -1.04 -6.62
CA ALA A 183 17.39 -0.34 -5.34
C ALA A 183 18.85 0.13 -5.19
N ARG A 184 19.82 -0.74 -5.54
CA ARG A 184 21.23 -0.42 -5.50
C ARG A 184 21.60 0.70 -6.48
N ARG A 185 21.09 0.67 -7.73
CA ARG A 185 21.35 1.67 -8.77
C ARG A 185 20.67 3.01 -8.50
N LEU A 186 19.54 3.00 -7.77
CA LEU A 186 18.91 4.22 -7.26
C LEU A 186 19.72 4.90 -6.15
N GLY A 187 20.80 4.28 -5.66
CA GLY A 187 21.63 4.82 -4.59
C GLY A 187 21.17 4.43 -3.18
N PHE A 188 20.32 3.41 -3.03
CA PHE A 188 19.83 2.94 -1.75
C PHE A 188 20.35 1.51 -1.42
N PRO A 189 21.65 1.37 -1.09
CA PRO A 189 22.25 0.06 -0.82
C PRO A 189 21.64 -0.63 0.41
N SER A 190 21.17 0.14 1.42
CA SER A 190 20.49 -0.42 2.58
C SER A 190 19.14 -1.06 2.19
N LEU A 191 18.34 -0.43 1.34
CA LEU A 191 17.11 -1.00 0.80
C LEU A 191 17.39 -2.25 -0.03
N SER A 192 18.43 -2.20 -0.87
CA SER A 192 18.88 -3.33 -1.68
C SER A 192 19.23 -4.55 -0.81
N ALA A 193 20.00 -4.34 0.24
CA ALA A 193 20.40 -5.40 1.17
C ALA A 193 19.20 -5.98 1.93
N GLU A 194 18.29 -5.13 2.38
CA GLU A 194 17.09 -5.54 3.12
C GLU A 194 16.12 -6.31 2.22
N LEU A 195 15.90 -5.88 0.97
CA LEU A 195 15.13 -6.62 -0.03
C LEU A 195 15.74 -8.01 -0.27
N ALA A 196 17.06 -8.09 -0.50
CA ALA A 196 17.72 -9.36 -0.72
C ALA A 196 17.54 -10.32 0.47
N ARG A 197 17.74 -9.83 1.69
CA ARG A 197 17.57 -10.61 2.92
C ARG A 197 16.13 -11.09 3.10
N THR A 198 15.13 -10.21 2.98
CA THR A 198 13.73 -10.58 3.20
C THR A 198 13.17 -11.49 2.12
N ILE A 199 13.63 -11.35 0.87
CA ILE A 199 13.30 -12.26 -0.22
C ILE A 199 13.86 -13.66 0.08
N ASP A 200 15.12 -13.76 0.50
CA ASP A 200 15.75 -15.03 0.84
C ASP A 200 15.06 -15.69 2.03
N GLU A 201 14.80 -14.95 3.10
CA GLU A 201 14.03 -15.43 4.25
C GLU A 201 12.64 -15.94 3.84
N THR A 202 11.92 -15.21 2.96
CA THR A 202 10.58 -15.60 2.52
C THR A 202 10.63 -16.84 1.63
N THR A 203 11.63 -16.96 0.76
CA THR A 203 11.74 -18.11 -0.16
C THR A 203 12.17 -19.38 0.54
N SER A 204 12.90 -19.29 1.64
CA SER A 204 13.36 -20.41 2.47
C SER A 204 12.39 -20.77 3.61
N ALA A 205 11.43 -19.89 3.91
CA ALA A 205 10.52 -20.09 5.03
C ALA A 205 9.47 -21.17 4.75
N THR A 206 9.16 -21.94 5.79
CA THR A 206 8.02 -22.88 5.82
C THR A 206 7.07 -22.41 6.91
N LEU A 207 5.81 -22.12 6.55
CA LEU A 207 4.80 -21.77 7.54
C LEU A 207 4.17 -23.05 8.13
N PRO A 208 3.91 -23.09 9.45
CA PRO A 208 3.10 -24.11 10.08
C PRO A 208 1.71 -24.16 9.41
N ALA A 209 1.20 -25.40 9.20
CA ALA A 209 -0.10 -25.59 8.53
C ALA A 209 -1.26 -24.89 9.28
N GLU A 210 -1.15 -24.77 10.59
CA GLU A 210 -2.12 -24.10 11.48
C GLU A 210 -2.22 -22.60 11.21
N LEU A 211 -1.16 -21.99 10.67
CA LEU A 211 -1.14 -20.56 10.31
C LEU A 211 -1.63 -20.33 8.88
N LEU A 212 -1.66 -21.37 8.05
CA LEU A 212 -2.22 -21.32 6.71
C LEU A 212 -3.74 -21.47 6.83
N ARG A 213 -4.46 -20.36 6.68
CA ARG A 213 -5.93 -20.43 6.68
C ARG A 213 -6.41 -21.26 5.49
N PRO A 214 -7.31 -22.27 5.69
CA PRO A 214 -7.83 -23.12 4.60
C PRO A 214 -8.54 -22.33 3.49
N HIS A 215 -8.94 -21.10 3.80
CA HIS A 215 -9.61 -20.17 2.89
C HIS A 215 -8.82 -18.85 2.82
N ALA A 216 -7.50 -18.93 2.56
CA ALA A 216 -6.70 -17.74 2.30
C ALA A 216 -7.41 -16.90 1.22
N ARG A 217 -7.76 -15.66 1.58
CA ARG A 217 -8.40 -14.76 0.62
C ARG A 217 -7.35 -14.35 -0.40
N ASN A 218 -7.65 -14.56 -1.68
CA ASN A 218 -6.75 -14.19 -2.77
C ASN A 218 -6.85 -12.67 -3.12
N SER A 219 -7.65 -11.91 -2.37
CA SER A 219 -7.88 -10.49 -2.61
C SER A 219 -8.08 -9.72 -1.31
N SER A 220 -7.82 -8.42 -1.36
CA SER A 220 -8.17 -7.48 -0.30
C SER A 220 -9.68 -7.48 -0.03
N PHE A 221 -10.08 -7.12 1.18
CA PHE A 221 -11.48 -7.14 1.60
C PHE A 221 -11.81 -5.98 2.54
N LEU A 222 -13.11 -5.70 2.67
CA LEU A 222 -13.66 -4.72 3.58
C LEU A 222 -14.41 -5.41 4.72
N LEU A 223 -14.16 -4.99 5.95
CA LEU A 223 -14.97 -5.32 7.13
C LEU A 223 -15.65 -4.06 7.64
N ALA A 224 -16.94 -3.97 7.44
CA ALA A 224 -17.74 -2.94 8.06
C ALA A 224 -18.05 -3.29 9.53
N PRO A 225 -18.14 -2.30 10.45
CA PRO A 225 -18.61 -2.51 11.81
C PRO A 225 -19.98 -3.21 11.82
N GLN A 226 -20.24 -4.06 12.82
CA GLN A 226 -21.53 -4.77 12.92
C GLN A 226 -22.73 -3.83 12.97
N SER A 227 -22.57 -2.66 13.58
CA SER A 227 -23.60 -1.60 13.57
C SER A 227 -23.97 -1.13 12.16
N CYS A 228 -22.97 -0.99 11.27
CA CYS A 228 -23.21 -0.62 9.86
C CYS A 228 -23.82 -1.78 9.07
N GLN A 229 -23.45 -3.02 9.37
CA GLN A 229 -24.06 -4.21 8.76
C GLN A 229 -25.54 -4.30 9.10
N ARG A 230 -25.91 -4.14 10.37
CA ARG A 230 -27.33 -4.12 10.82
C ARG A 230 -28.15 -3.03 10.13
N LEU A 231 -27.58 -1.84 9.93
CA LEU A 231 -28.24 -0.75 9.19
C LEU A 231 -28.49 -1.14 7.73
N LYS A 232 -27.50 -1.74 7.08
CA LYS A 232 -27.60 -2.19 5.70
C LYS A 232 -28.68 -3.28 5.55
N ASP A 233 -28.70 -4.25 6.47
CA ASP A 233 -29.70 -5.33 6.48
C ASP A 233 -31.13 -4.76 6.71
N SER A 234 -31.27 -3.82 7.64
CA SER A 234 -32.54 -3.12 7.90
C SER A 234 -33.04 -2.31 6.69
N LEU A 235 -32.14 -1.59 6.01
CA LEU A 235 -32.48 -0.84 4.80
C LEU A 235 -32.84 -1.76 3.64
N SER A 236 -32.12 -2.84 3.44
CA SER A 236 -32.39 -3.85 2.40
C SER A 236 -33.75 -4.51 2.62
N SER A 237 -34.09 -4.87 3.87
CA SER A 237 -35.38 -5.42 4.24
C SER A 237 -36.54 -4.44 3.96
N ARG A 238 -36.37 -3.15 4.32
CA ARG A 238 -37.36 -2.11 4.05
C ARG A 238 -37.59 -1.85 2.56
N LEU A 239 -36.49 -1.86 1.77
CA LEU A 239 -36.59 -1.70 0.31
C LEU A 239 -37.30 -2.90 -0.33
N ALA A 240 -37.01 -4.13 0.09
CA ALA A 240 -37.70 -5.31 -0.38
C ALA A 240 -39.21 -5.24 -0.10
N THR A 241 -39.58 -4.85 1.12
CA THR A 241 -41.03 -4.66 1.51
C THR A 241 -41.70 -3.57 0.69
N LEU A 242 -41.02 -2.48 0.36
CA LEU A 242 -41.56 -1.43 -0.50
C LEU A 242 -41.73 -1.91 -1.95
N GLN A 243 -40.82 -2.69 -2.48
CA GLN A 243 -40.94 -3.25 -3.83
C GLN A 243 -42.05 -4.29 -3.95
N GLU A 244 -42.30 -5.07 -2.92
CA GLU A 244 -43.47 -6.00 -2.87
C GLU A 244 -44.78 -5.25 -2.84
N ARG A 245 -44.89 -4.18 -2.05
CA ARG A 245 -46.10 -3.33 -2.00
C ARG A 245 -46.42 -2.64 -3.33
N THR A 246 -45.39 -2.18 -4.06
CA THR A 246 -45.56 -1.57 -5.39
C THR A 246 -45.97 -2.59 -6.47
N LYS A 247 -45.60 -3.86 -6.33
CA LYS A 247 -46.03 -4.95 -7.23
C LYS A 247 -47.48 -5.40 -6.96
N SER A 248 -47.97 -5.25 -5.73
CA SER A 248 -49.34 -5.61 -5.32
C SER A 248 -50.40 -4.57 -5.69
N ILE A 249 -50.00 -3.38 -6.20
CA ILE A 249 -50.90 -2.28 -6.59
C ILE A 249 -51.06 -2.23 -8.14
N LYS A 250 -50.38 -3.07 -8.87
CA LYS A 250 -50.55 -3.29 -10.31
C LYS A 250 -51.32 -4.60 -10.58
#